data_7a832b694d2d1459dc9f90f91ef950e8
#
_entry.id   7a832b694d2d1459dc9f90f91ef950e8
#
_cell.length_a   1.000
_cell.length_b   1.000
_cell.length_c   1.000
_cell.angle_alpha   90.00
_cell.angle_beta   90.00
_cell.angle_gamma   90.00
#
_symmetry.space_group_name_H-M   'P 1'
#
loop_
_entity.id
_entity.type
_entity.pdbx_description
1 polymer ?
#
loop_
_entity_poly.entity_id
_entity_poly.type
_entity_poly.pdbx_seq_one_letter_code
_entity_poly.pdbx_strand_id
1 'polypeptide(L)'
;MKKEIELKFFVDDLDPVRRNLKKMKARFEGSFRESDYFFDTPQNTLKKRKAVLRLRIGDSRHFLTYKENIEKGRFKVSDEYETSFENPKVLLKIFERLGFRVWFHYAKSPREYWRCRNSLITLDSFPFGKFIEIEGGPRRIKFIARKLNLDFSR
;
A
#
# COMPACT_ATOMS: atom_id res chain seq x y z
N MET A 1 3.67 4.48 16.05
CA MET A 1 4.67 4.12 15.01
C MET A 1 4.66 2.61 14.81
N LYS A 2 4.55 2.18 13.57
CA LYS A 2 4.62 0.78 13.16
C LYS A 2 5.77 0.63 12.17
N LYS A 3 6.63 -0.36 12.35
CA LYS A 3 7.62 -0.72 11.33
C LYS A 3 6.92 -1.55 10.25
N GLU A 4 6.79 -1.01 9.05
CA GLU A 4 6.24 -1.71 7.90
C GLU A 4 7.36 -2.38 7.12
N ILE A 5 7.19 -3.65 6.79
CA ILE A 5 8.08 -4.40 5.90
C ILE A 5 7.20 -5.00 4.82
N GLU A 6 7.47 -4.68 3.59
CA GLU A 6 6.69 -5.14 2.45
C GLU A 6 7.58 -5.61 1.30
N LEU A 7 7.00 -6.46 0.46
CA LEU A 7 7.56 -6.86 -0.82
C LEU A 7 6.47 -6.82 -1.88
N LYS A 8 6.77 -6.18 -3.01
CA LYS A 8 5.87 -6.04 -4.15
C LYS A 8 6.30 -6.96 -5.27
N PHE A 9 5.33 -7.62 -5.90
CA PHE A 9 5.52 -8.48 -7.06
C PHE A 9 4.67 -8.00 -8.22
N PHE A 10 5.22 -8.07 -9.42
CA PHE A 10 4.47 -7.96 -10.65
C PHE A 10 3.99 -9.34 -11.10
N VAL A 11 2.74 -9.43 -11.58
CA VAL A 11 2.17 -10.68 -12.09
C VAL A 11 1.34 -10.41 -13.35
N ASP A 12 1.28 -11.39 -14.21
CA ASP A 12 0.49 -11.30 -15.43
C ASP A 12 -1.00 -11.56 -15.16
N ASP A 13 -1.30 -12.41 -14.17
CA ASP A 13 -2.66 -12.77 -13.79
C ASP A 13 -2.83 -12.94 -12.28
N LEU A 14 -3.95 -12.41 -11.74
CA LEU A 14 -4.30 -12.51 -10.32
C LEU A 14 -5.10 -13.78 -9.98
N ASP A 15 -5.71 -14.46 -10.94
CA ASP A 15 -6.56 -15.62 -10.65
C ASP A 15 -5.80 -16.81 -10.07
N PRO A 16 -4.60 -17.17 -10.54
CA PRO A 16 -3.78 -18.19 -9.87
C PRO A 16 -3.46 -17.81 -8.42
N VAL A 17 -3.21 -16.52 -8.17
CA VAL A 17 -2.92 -16.01 -6.84
C VAL A 17 -4.12 -16.16 -5.92
N ARG A 18 -5.32 -15.76 -6.37
CA ARG A 18 -6.58 -15.94 -5.61
C ARG A 18 -6.84 -17.40 -5.26
N ARG A 19 -6.62 -18.31 -6.21
CA ARG A 19 -6.76 -19.76 -5.96
C ARG A 19 -5.80 -20.24 -4.89
N ASN A 20 -4.54 -19.81 -4.93
CA ASN A 20 -3.53 -20.19 -3.97
C ASN A 20 -3.80 -19.58 -2.59
N LEU A 21 -4.26 -18.32 -2.50
CA LEU A 21 -4.69 -17.70 -1.24
C LEU A 21 -5.82 -18.50 -0.58
N LYS A 22 -6.82 -18.93 -1.34
CA LYS A 22 -7.92 -19.80 -0.86
C LYS A 22 -7.38 -21.15 -0.35
N LYS A 23 -6.48 -21.80 -1.09
CA LYS A 23 -5.83 -23.06 -0.66
C LYS A 23 -5.03 -22.90 0.65
N MET A 24 -4.42 -21.73 0.85
CA MET A 24 -3.72 -21.37 2.08
C MET A 24 -4.66 -21.01 3.24
N LYS A 25 -5.98 -21.02 3.01
CA LYS A 25 -7.01 -20.55 3.96
C LYS A 25 -6.77 -19.10 4.39
N ALA A 26 -6.25 -18.26 3.50
CA ALA A 26 -6.19 -16.82 3.72
C ALA A 26 -7.62 -16.25 3.76
N ARG A 27 -7.87 -15.34 4.71
CA ARG A 27 -9.16 -14.70 4.86
C ARG A 27 -9.28 -13.54 3.90
N PHE A 28 -10.30 -13.54 3.07
CA PHE A 28 -10.66 -12.39 2.24
C PHE A 28 -11.34 -11.33 3.11
N GLU A 29 -10.79 -10.11 3.13
CA GLU A 29 -11.27 -9.00 3.96
C GLU A 29 -12.09 -7.98 3.16
N GLY A 30 -12.12 -8.11 1.85
CA GLY A 30 -12.92 -7.26 0.97
C GLY A 30 -12.16 -6.74 -0.24
N SER A 31 -12.90 -6.04 -1.10
CA SER A 31 -12.39 -5.36 -2.28
C SER A 31 -12.94 -3.94 -2.29
N PHE A 32 -12.05 -2.93 -2.30
CA PHE A 32 -12.43 -1.53 -2.13
C PHE A 32 -11.81 -0.65 -3.20
N ARG A 33 -12.58 0.30 -3.70
CA ARG A 33 -12.06 1.37 -4.54
C ARG A 33 -11.35 2.38 -3.67
N GLU A 34 -10.17 2.79 -4.09
CA GLU A 34 -9.32 3.72 -3.35
C GLU A 34 -8.68 4.72 -4.30
N SER A 35 -8.58 5.96 -3.83
CA SER A 35 -7.81 7.01 -4.48
C SER A 35 -6.72 7.47 -3.52
N ASP A 36 -5.48 7.43 -3.98
CA ASP A 36 -4.32 7.87 -3.23
C ASP A 36 -3.86 9.25 -3.72
N TYR A 37 -3.74 10.19 -2.78
CA TYR A 37 -3.20 11.53 -3.00
C TYR A 37 -1.89 11.64 -2.24
N PHE A 38 -0.83 12.00 -2.94
CA PHE A 38 0.50 12.19 -2.36
C PHE A 38 0.82 13.67 -2.28
N PHE A 39 1.28 14.08 -1.10
CA PHE A 39 1.54 15.48 -0.78
C PHE A 39 3.02 15.75 -0.61
N ASP A 40 3.43 16.93 -1.03
CA ASP A 40 4.74 17.50 -0.70
C ASP A 40 4.64 19.03 -0.72
N THR A 41 5.67 19.69 -0.21
CA THR A 41 5.83 21.13 -0.37
C THR A 41 6.36 21.45 -1.78
N PRO A 42 6.23 22.70 -2.27
CA PRO A 42 6.85 23.11 -3.54
C PRO A 42 8.35 22.86 -3.62
N GLN A 43 9.03 22.81 -2.47
CA GLN A 43 10.46 22.55 -2.36
C GLN A 43 10.83 21.06 -2.30
N ASN A 44 9.85 20.15 -2.40
CA ASN A 44 10.01 18.70 -2.28
C ASN A 44 10.63 18.29 -0.94
N THR A 45 10.17 18.88 0.15
CA THR A 45 10.73 18.70 1.49
C THR A 45 10.65 17.25 1.96
N LEU A 46 9.49 16.59 1.75
CA LEU A 46 9.31 15.20 2.15
C LEU A 46 10.14 14.25 1.30
N LYS A 47 10.18 14.46 -0.02
CA LYS A 47 11.00 13.65 -0.93
C LYS A 47 12.48 13.70 -0.57
N LYS A 48 13.01 14.89 -0.25
CA LYS A 48 14.41 15.07 0.19
C LYS A 48 14.70 14.33 1.50
N ARG A 49 13.73 14.20 2.38
CA ARG A 49 13.82 13.46 3.65
C ARG A 49 13.50 11.98 3.53
N LYS A 50 13.28 11.46 2.32
CA LYS A 50 12.80 10.08 2.06
C LYS A 50 11.54 9.76 2.85
N ALA A 51 10.63 10.73 2.91
CA ALA A 51 9.33 10.61 3.55
C ALA A 51 8.20 10.70 2.55
N VAL A 52 7.04 10.16 2.91
CA VAL A 52 5.81 10.16 2.11
C VAL A 52 4.65 10.56 2.99
N LEU A 53 3.86 11.52 2.54
CA LEU A 53 2.57 11.86 3.12
C LEU A 53 1.47 11.48 2.11
N ARG A 54 0.58 10.58 2.50
CA ARG A 54 -0.47 10.04 1.66
C ARG A 54 -1.83 10.19 2.31
N LEU A 55 -2.78 10.66 1.54
CA LEU A 55 -4.19 10.61 1.87
C LEU A 55 -4.84 9.54 0.99
N ARG A 56 -5.40 8.49 1.60
CA ARG A 56 -6.18 7.47 0.92
C ARG A 56 -7.65 7.70 1.17
N ILE A 57 -8.39 7.91 0.09
CA ILE A 57 -9.84 8.07 0.12
C ILE A 57 -10.46 6.81 -0.47
N GLY A 58 -11.13 6.04 0.37
CA GLY A 58 -11.87 4.84 -0.01
C GLY A 58 -13.38 5.06 0.04
N ASP A 59 -14.13 4.05 -0.41
CA ASP A 59 -15.60 4.10 -0.45
C ASP A 59 -16.24 4.29 0.94
N SER A 60 -15.64 3.71 1.98
CA SER A 60 -16.20 3.74 3.34
C SER A 60 -15.21 4.19 4.40
N ARG A 61 -13.93 4.20 4.11
CA ARG A 61 -12.88 4.56 5.06
C ARG A 61 -11.80 5.38 4.41
N HIS A 62 -11.26 6.34 5.17
CA HIS A 62 -10.19 7.22 4.73
C HIS A 62 -9.02 7.11 5.69
N PHE A 63 -7.80 7.10 5.14
CA PHE A 63 -6.58 6.98 5.92
C PHE A 63 -5.58 8.06 5.57
N LEU A 64 -5.00 8.67 6.60
CA LEU A 64 -3.85 9.53 6.51
C LEU A 64 -2.63 8.74 6.95
N THR A 65 -1.64 8.63 6.07
CA THR A 65 -0.42 7.87 6.30
C THR A 65 0.79 8.78 6.11
N TYR A 66 1.67 8.79 7.09
CA TYR A 66 3.01 9.34 6.97
C TYR A 66 4.04 8.23 7.11
N LYS A 67 4.96 8.15 6.15
CA LYS A 67 6.06 7.17 6.16
C LYS A 67 7.37 7.92 6.10
N GLU A 68 8.34 7.47 6.90
CA GLU A 68 9.70 7.98 6.89
C GLU A 68 10.73 6.86 7.01
N ASN A 69 12.01 7.19 6.98
CA ASN A 69 13.11 6.22 7.02
C ASN A 69 12.93 5.11 5.97
N ILE A 70 12.49 5.50 4.76
CA ILE A 70 12.16 4.55 3.70
C ILE A 70 13.45 3.97 3.13
N GLU A 71 13.66 2.69 3.38
CA GLU A 71 14.77 1.92 2.84
C GLU A 71 14.26 0.98 1.74
N LYS A 72 14.95 0.99 0.60
CA LYS A 72 14.67 0.12 -0.54
C LYS A 72 15.82 -0.87 -0.67
N GLY A 73 15.58 -2.10 -0.28
CA GLY A 73 16.50 -3.22 -0.47
C GLY A 73 15.71 -4.39 -1.06
N ARG A 74 16.04 -5.60 -0.61
CA ARG A 74 15.23 -6.78 -0.94
C ARG A 74 13.79 -6.67 -0.44
N PHE A 75 13.60 -6.00 0.69
CA PHE A 75 12.31 -5.58 1.21
C PHE A 75 12.29 -4.06 1.25
N LYS A 76 11.12 -3.48 1.05
CA LYS A 76 10.91 -2.08 1.40
C LYS A 76 10.56 -2.02 2.88
N VAL A 77 11.26 -1.17 3.61
CA VAL A 77 11.08 -0.96 5.05
C VAL A 77 10.81 0.51 5.29
N SER A 78 9.86 0.81 6.16
CA SER A 78 9.58 2.19 6.58
C SER A 78 9.02 2.23 7.99
N ASP A 79 9.18 3.39 8.64
CA ASP A 79 8.44 3.74 9.83
C ASP A 79 7.14 4.40 9.41
N GLU A 80 6.01 3.82 9.82
CA GLU A 80 4.68 4.24 9.42
C GLU A 80 3.87 4.78 10.59
N TYR A 81 3.21 5.91 10.35
CA TYR A 81 2.20 6.52 11.20
C TYR A 81 0.92 6.63 10.38
N GLU A 82 -0.13 5.94 10.80
CA GLU A 82 -1.40 5.92 10.09
C GLU A 82 -2.57 6.14 11.05
N THR A 83 -3.53 6.91 10.59
CA THR A 83 -4.80 7.14 11.29
C THR A 83 -5.95 7.24 10.30
N SER A 84 -7.14 6.87 10.74
CA SER A 84 -8.36 7.14 9.98
C SER A 84 -8.85 8.58 10.22
N PHE A 85 -9.64 9.10 9.31
CA PHE A 85 -10.27 10.41 9.41
C PHE A 85 -11.60 10.40 8.65
N GLU A 86 -12.49 11.38 8.94
CA GLU A 86 -13.86 11.38 8.43
C GLU A 86 -14.06 12.30 7.23
N ASN A 87 -13.42 13.48 7.22
CA ASN A 87 -13.72 14.51 6.24
C ASN A 87 -12.54 14.82 5.30
N PRO A 88 -12.49 14.17 4.12
CA PRO A 88 -11.43 14.40 3.14
C PRO A 88 -11.30 15.85 2.67
N LYS A 89 -12.43 16.55 2.45
CA LYS A 89 -12.42 17.93 1.93
C LYS A 89 -11.78 18.89 2.91
N VAL A 90 -12.10 18.74 4.19
CA VAL A 90 -11.51 19.58 5.25
C VAL A 90 -10.03 19.30 5.38
N LEU A 91 -9.61 18.02 5.38
CA LEU A 91 -8.21 17.67 5.54
C LEU A 91 -7.35 18.13 4.35
N LEU A 92 -7.87 18.02 3.13
CA LEU A 92 -7.23 18.58 1.92
C LEU A 92 -7.02 20.09 2.06
N LYS A 93 -8.03 20.81 2.57
CA LYS A 93 -7.94 22.26 2.78
C LYS A 93 -6.91 22.63 3.86
N ILE A 94 -6.83 21.85 4.94
CA ILE A 94 -5.81 22.03 5.98
C ILE A 94 -4.42 21.89 5.37
N PHE A 95 -4.16 20.83 4.60
CA PHE A 95 -2.87 20.62 3.96
C PHE A 95 -2.49 21.75 3.01
N GLU A 96 -3.45 22.22 2.19
CA GLU A 96 -3.25 23.38 1.32
C GLU A 96 -2.82 24.60 2.12
N ARG A 97 -3.50 24.90 3.25
CA ARG A 97 -3.18 26.03 4.12
C ARG A 97 -1.84 25.89 4.83
N LEU A 98 -1.38 24.67 5.08
CA LEU A 98 -0.05 24.38 5.62
C LEU A 98 1.06 24.39 4.56
N GLY A 99 0.75 24.71 3.30
CA GLY A 99 1.72 24.79 2.22
C GLY A 99 2.02 23.48 1.50
N PHE A 100 1.26 22.41 1.80
CA PHE A 100 1.34 21.18 1.04
C PHE A 100 0.47 21.25 -0.22
N ARG A 101 0.93 20.57 -1.26
CA ARG A 101 0.17 20.41 -2.51
C ARG A 101 0.19 18.95 -2.94
N VAL A 102 -0.86 18.53 -3.65
CA VAL A 102 -0.89 17.23 -4.32
C VAL A 102 0.12 17.29 -5.47
N TRP A 103 1.15 16.45 -5.44
CA TRP A 103 2.10 16.31 -6.53
C TRP A 103 1.85 15.05 -7.37
N PHE A 104 1.15 14.08 -6.80
CA PHE A 104 0.79 12.84 -7.49
C PHE A 104 -0.55 12.31 -6.96
N HIS A 105 -1.40 11.83 -7.86
CA HIS A 105 -2.69 11.23 -7.55
C HIS A 105 -2.97 10.10 -8.52
N TYR A 106 -3.51 9.02 -8.01
CA TYR A 106 -4.09 7.97 -8.84
C TYR A 106 -5.27 7.29 -8.14
N ALA A 107 -6.25 6.88 -8.95
CA ALA A 107 -7.32 6.00 -8.52
C ALA A 107 -6.92 4.55 -8.80
N LYS A 108 -7.19 3.67 -7.86
CA LYS A 108 -7.01 2.23 -8.03
C LYS A 108 -8.30 1.62 -8.57
N SER A 109 -8.18 0.65 -9.46
CA SER A 109 -9.20 -0.39 -9.58
C SER A 109 -9.41 -1.01 -8.20
N PRO A 110 -10.54 -1.66 -7.93
CA PRO A 110 -10.75 -2.22 -6.60
C PRO A 110 -9.54 -3.03 -6.15
N ARG A 111 -8.98 -2.64 -4.99
CA ARG A 111 -7.89 -3.36 -4.33
C ARG A 111 -8.48 -4.44 -3.45
N GLU A 112 -8.01 -5.67 -3.62
CA GLU A 112 -8.40 -6.78 -2.75
C GLU A 112 -7.47 -6.87 -1.55
N TYR A 113 -8.06 -7.15 -0.39
CA TYR A 113 -7.37 -7.35 0.88
C TYR A 113 -7.54 -8.78 1.36
N TRP A 114 -6.44 -9.45 1.62
CA TRP A 114 -6.37 -10.81 2.12
C TRP A 114 -5.48 -10.89 3.35
N ARG A 115 -5.90 -11.65 4.35
CA ARG A 115 -5.13 -11.86 5.59
C ARG A 115 -4.72 -13.31 5.73
N CYS A 116 -3.42 -13.51 5.91
CA CYS A 116 -2.84 -14.82 6.23
C CYS A 116 -2.06 -14.71 7.54
N ARG A 117 -2.69 -15.12 8.64
CA ARG A 117 -2.18 -14.88 10.00
C ARG A 117 -1.91 -13.38 10.22
N ASN A 118 -0.67 -13.00 10.58
CA ASN A 118 -0.28 -11.60 10.84
C ASN A 118 0.26 -10.88 9.58
N SER A 119 0.04 -11.44 8.39
CA SER A 119 0.46 -10.82 7.13
C SER A 119 -0.74 -10.32 6.35
N LEU A 120 -0.58 -9.14 5.77
CA LEU A 120 -1.54 -8.56 4.84
C LEU A 120 -1.05 -8.79 3.41
N ILE A 121 -1.93 -9.27 2.56
CA ILE A 121 -1.68 -9.42 1.13
C ILE A 121 -2.69 -8.56 0.39
N THR A 122 -2.21 -7.69 -0.50
CA THR A 122 -3.09 -6.90 -1.35
C THR A 122 -2.87 -7.23 -2.81
N LEU A 123 -3.97 -7.26 -3.57
CA LEU A 123 -3.96 -7.48 -5.01
C LEU A 123 -4.46 -6.22 -5.69
N ASP A 124 -3.61 -5.65 -6.54
CA ASP A 124 -3.89 -4.45 -7.31
C ASP A 124 -3.95 -4.75 -8.81
N SER A 125 -4.91 -4.16 -9.48
CA SER A 125 -4.98 -4.15 -10.93
C SER A 125 -4.95 -2.70 -11.44
N PHE A 126 -3.97 -2.38 -12.28
CA PHE A 126 -3.83 -1.09 -12.94
C PHE A 126 -3.84 -1.27 -14.46
N PRO A 127 -4.10 -0.23 -15.26
CA PRO A 127 -4.01 -0.31 -16.72
C PRO A 127 -2.63 -0.76 -17.22
N PHE A 128 -1.57 -0.50 -16.44
CA PHE A 128 -0.18 -0.81 -16.77
C PHE A 128 0.36 -2.09 -16.11
N GLY A 129 -0.46 -2.83 -15.35
CA GLY A 129 -0.05 -4.09 -14.75
C GLY A 129 -0.79 -4.49 -13.50
N LYS A 130 -0.56 -5.72 -13.07
CA LYS A 130 -1.14 -6.32 -11.86
C LYS A 130 -0.05 -6.54 -10.84
N PHE A 131 -0.34 -6.21 -9.59
CA PHE A 131 0.64 -6.24 -8.52
C PHE A 131 0.10 -6.94 -7.29
N ILE A 132 1.02 -7.54 -6.55
CA ILE A 132 0.77 -8.14 -5.25
C ILE A 132 1.73 -7.48 -4.27
N GLU A 133 1.21 -6.97 -3.17
CA GLU A 133 2.02 -6.54 -2.04
C GLU A 133 1.81 -7.53 -0.89
N ILE A 134 2.90 -7.96 -0.27
CA ILE A 134 2.87 -8.80 0.93
C ILE A 134 3.56 -8.03 2.04
N GLU A 135 2.80 -7.69 3.08
CA GLU A 135 3.26 -7.02 4.28
C GLU A 135 3.37 -8.01 5.43
N GLY A 136 4.47 -7.97 6.18
CA GLY A 136 4.70 -8.83 7.34
C GLY A 136 6.17 -9.01 7.69
N GLY A 137 6.48 -9.95 8.55
CA GLY A 137 7.88 -10.29 8.84
C GLY A 137 8.60 -10.95 7.63
N PRO A 138 9.91 -10.70 7.43
CA PRO A 138 10.64 -11.16 6.23
C PRO A 138 10.53 -12.66 5.95
N ARG A 139 10.58 -13.49 6.99
CA ARG A 139 10.42 -14.95 6.84
C ARG A 139 9.02 -15.32 6.35
N ARG A 140 8.00 -14.60 6.85
CA ARG A 140 6.60 -14.83 6.47
C ARG A 140 6.33 -14.38 5.04
N ILE A 141 6.84 -13.22 4.65
CA ILE A 141 6.74 -12.72 3.27
C ILE A 141 7.32 -13.76 2.29
N LYS A 142 8.53 -14.25 2.56
CA LYS A 142 9.15 -15.30 1.72
C LYS A 142 8.32 -16.57 1.65
N PHE A 143 7.77 -17.03 2.78
CA PHE A 143 6.92 -18.22 2.82
C PHE A 143 5.66 -18.04 1.98
N ILE A 144 4.95 -16.93 2.15
CA ILE A 144 3.72 -16.63 1.41
C ILE A 144 4.03 -16.51 -0.08
N ALA A 145 5.06 -15.76 -0.47
CA ALA A 145 5.46 -15.58 -1.85
C ALA A 145 5.75 -16.91 -2.56
N ARG A 146 6.46 -17.85 -1.90
CA ARG A 146 6.68 -19.21 -2.42
C ARG A 146 5.39 -20.00 -2.61
N LYS A 147 4.47 -19.91 -1.64
CA LYS A 147 3.16 -20.60 -1.71
C LYS A 147 2.27 -20.03 -2.80
N LEU A 148 2.45 -18.76 -3.13
CA LEU A 148 1.74 -18.09 -4.22
C LEU A 148 2.44 -18.28 -5.58
N ASN A 149 3.60 -18.95 -5.64
CA ASN A 149 4.45 -19.14 -6.82
C ASN A 149 4.89 -17.78 -7.43
N LEU A 150 5.26 -16.84 -6.57
CA LEU A 150 5.73 -15.52 -7.01
C LEU A 150 7.23 -15.55 -7.29
N ASP A 151 7.60 -14.92 -8.40
CA ASP A 151 8.99 -14.84 -8.84
C ASP A 151 9.73 -13.72 -8.10
N PHE A 152 10.79 -14.07 -7.39
CA PHE A 152 11.64 -13.10 -6.67
C PHE A 152 12.63 -12.34 -7.57
N SER A 153 12.70 -12.69 -8.86
CA SER A 153 13.59 -12.04 -9.83
C SER A 153 12.94 -10.90 -10.61
N ARG A 154 11.63 -10.73 -10.44
CA ARG A 154 10.82 -9.70 -11.12
C ARG A 154 10.45 -8.55 -10.21
#